data_89702e79db9649cef915adde30b329b7
#
_entry.id   89702e79db9649cef915adde30b329b7
#
_cell.length_a   1.000
_cell.length_b   1.000
_cell.length_c   1.000
_cell.angle_alpha   90.00
_cell.angle_beta   90.00
_cell.angle_gamma   90.00
#
_symmetry.space_group_name_H-M   'P 1'
#
loop_
_entity.id
_entity.type
_entity.pdbx_description
1 polymer ?
#
loop_
_entity_poly.entity_id
_entity_poly.type
_entity_poly.pdbx_seq_one_letter_code
_entity_poly.pdbx_strand_id
1 'polypeptide(L)'
;MNKQTAHYHLPGLFEFYELYRIFLPLFREHREYFYDGCDIGSIYGAPPDCIWGGGRVSLEDHDAGEVLALLQEYGISARLTFSNSKLIEEHLSDRKCNELCALFAENTEPENGVIVHSELLLQYLKSHYPQLYLISSTTKVLTDFEALKKETDREDFRYVVPDFRLNKAYEKLNTLTESQKDKVEFLCNECCYFGCKDRKECYEAVSRRNLGEEPDFSCTSPGAEEGYRFSKAMKNPGFISVGDIQKIYLPMGFSNYKIEGRGLGSALVLEFLLYYMTKPEYQLQVREEIYLDNMLDLF
;
A
#
# COMPACT_ATOMS: atom_id res chain seq x y z
N MET A 1 -25.54 10.26 -12.52
CA MET A 1 -24.16 10.51 -12.06
C MET A 1 -23.53 9.16 -11.83
N ASN A 2 -22.48 8.78 -12.59
CA ASN A 2 -21.71 7.59 -12.25
C ASN A 2 -21.13 7.80 -10.85
N LYS A 3 -21.49 6.96 -9.88
CA LYS A 3 -20.84 6.97 -8.57
C LYS A 3 -19.37 6.63 -8.82
N GLN A 4 -18.45 7.55 -8.49
CA GLN A 4 -17.02 7.24 -8.52
C GLN A 4 -16.72 6.18 -7.47
N THR A 5 -15.87 5.23 -7.82
CA THR A 5 -15.49 4.11 -6.94
C THR A 5 -14.20 4.46 -6.20
N ALA A 6 -14.18 4.19 -4.90
CA ALA A 6 -12.96 4.25 -4.09
C ALA A 6 -12.22 2.91 -4.21
N HIS A 7 -11.04 2.92 -4.81
CA HIS A 7 -10.18 1.75 -4.93
C HIS A 7 -9.18 1.73 -3.78
N TYR A 8 -9.30 0.74 -2.90
CA TYR A 8 -8.39 0.57 -1.77
C TYR A 8 -7.21 -0.32 -2.16
N HIS A 9 -6.00 0.12 -1.83
CA HIS A 9 -4.76 -0.63 -1.99
C HIS A 9 -4.32 -1.13 -0.62
N LEU A 10 -4.44 -2.42 -0.41
CA LEU A 10 -4.38 -3.07 0.91
C LEU A 10 -2.97 -3.64 1.19
N PRO A 11 -2.50 -3.61 2.45
CA PRO A 11 -1.18 -4.11 2.83
C PRO A 11 -1.17 -5.61 3.07
N GLY A 12 0.02 -6.23 2.96
CA GLY A 12 0.25 -7.59 3.48
C GLY A 12 -0.01 -8.70 2.46
N LEU A 13 0.54 -8.52 1.24
CA LEU A 13 0.40 -9.49 0.13
C LEU A 13 0.86 -10.90 0.51
N PHE A 14 1.98 -11.01 1.23
CA PHE A 14 2.53 -12.28 1.70
C PHE A 14 2.26 -12.51 3.19
N GLU A 15 2.18 -11.42 3.94
CA GLU A 15 2.08 -11.44 5.39
C GLU A 15 0.67 -11.82 5.89
N PHE A 16 -0.39 -11.53 5.14
CA PHE A 16 -1.78 -11.69 5.61
C PHE A 16 -2.62 -12.55 4.68
N TYR A 17 -2.01 -13.58 4.09
CA TYR A 17 -2.68 -14.51 3.20
C TYR A 17 -3.95 -15.12 3.83
N GLU A 18 -3.86 -15.61 5.07
CA GLU A 18 -5.00 -16.23 5.76
C GLU A 18 -6.16 -15.23 5.99
N LEU A 19 -5.86 -13.97 6.31
CA LEU A 19 -6.90 -12.94 6.40
C LEU A 19 -7.61 -12.75 5.05
N TYR A 20 -6.84 -12.63 3.96
CA TYR A 20 -7.43 -12.40 2.63
C TYR A 20 -8.17 -13.62 2.08
N ARG A 21 -7.71 -14.83 2.39
CA ARG A 21 -8.40 -16.08 2.03
C ARG A 21 -9.84 -16.14 2.57
N ILE A 22 -10.12 -15.47 3.68
CA ILE A 22 -11.46 -15.40 4.27
C ILE A 22 -12.17 -14.09 3.87
N PHE A 23 -11.47 -12.97 3.89
CA PHE A 23 -12.06 -11.66 3.60
C PHE A 23 -12.53 -11.52 2.14
N LEU A 24 -11.79 -12.05 1.16
CA LEU A 24 -12.12 -11.88 -0.26
C LEU A 24 -13.40 -12.60 -0.66
N PRO A 25 -13.66 -13.89 -0.27
CA PRO A 25 -14.96 -14.53 -0.46
C PRO A 25 -16.10 -13.70 0.15
N LEU A 26 -15.95 -13.29 1.42
CA LEU A 26 -16.95 -12.51 2.12
C LEU A 26 -17.24 -11.17 1.40
N PHE A 27 -16.20 -10.48 0.94
CA PHE A 27 -16.34 -9.24 0.18
C PHE A 27 -17.06 -9.43 -1.16
N ARG A 28 -16.85 -10.57 -1.85
CA ARG A 28 -17.50 -10.90 -3.12
C ARG A 28 -18.96 -11.33 -2.93
N GLU A 29 -19.24 -12.18 -1.94
CA GLU A 29 -20.52 -12.85 -1.76
C GLU A 29 -21.53 -12.01 -0.98
N HIS A 30 -21.06 -11.14 -0.08
CA HIS A 30 -21.85 -10.30 0.80
C HIS A 30 -21.62 -8.79 0.57
N ARG A 31 -21.76 -8.35 -0.69
CA ARG A 31 -21.56 -6.93 -1.07
C ARG A 31 -22.43 -5.95 -0.28
N GLU A 32 -23.56 -6.39 0.24
CA GLU A 32 -24.47 -5.62 1.08
C GLU A 32 -23.84 -5.16 2.42
N TYR A 33 -22.82 -5.88 2.90
CA TYR A 33 -22.07 -5.52 4.12
C TYR A 33 -21.12 -4.32 3.92
N PHE A 34 -20.75 -4.06 2.68
CA PHE A 34 -19.71 -3.11 2.32
C PHE A 34 -20.29 -1.84 1.71
N TYR A 35 -19.55 -0.73 1.80
CA TYR A 35 -20.00 0.52 1.19
C TYR A 35 -20.18 0.38 -0.31
N ASP A 36 -21.28 0.96 -0.83
CA ASP A 36 -21.48 1.08 -2.26
C ASP A 36 -20.37 1.94 -2.88
N GLY A 37 -19.76 1.49 -3.96
CA GLY A 37 -18.66 2.23 -4.59
C GLY A 37 -17.34 2.16 -3.84
N CYS A 38 -17.12 1.14 -2.99
CA CYS A 38 -15.78 0.73 -2.56
C CYS A 38 -15.34 -0.54 -3.27
N ASP A 39 -14.05 -0.63 -3.59
CA ASP A 39 -13.48 -1.80 -4.26
C ASP A 39 -12.02 -2.01 -3.82
N ILE A 40 -11.48 -3.20 -4.07
CA ILE A 40 -10.08 -3.52 -3.83
C ILE A 40 -9.31 -3.32 -5.13
N GLY A 41 -8.49 -2.26 -5.19
CA GLY A 41 -7.67 -1.97 -6.36
C GLY A 41 -6.43 -2.86 -6.45
N SER A 42 -5.84 -3.23 -5.31
CA SER A 42 -4.70 -4.15 -5.25
C SER A 42 -4.39 -4.58 -3.81
N ILE A 43 -3.60 -5.65 -3.68
CA ILE A 43 -2.92 -6.00 -2.42
C ILE A 43 -1.41 -5.91 -2.66
N TYR A 44 -0.67 -5.30 -1.71
CA TYR A 44 0.74 -5.03 -1.88
C TYR A 44 1.60 -5.60 -0.75
N GLY A 45 2.81 -6.05 -1.09
CA GLY A 45 3.77 -6.60 -0.14
C GLY A 45 5.07 -7.02 -0.82
N ALA A 46 5.99 -7.54 -0.04
CA ALA A 46 7.18 -8.25 -0.49
C ALA A 46 7.65 -9.18 0.62
N PRO A 47 8.22 -10.34 0.31
CA PRO A 47 8.85 -11.20 1.30
C PRO A 47 9.91 -10.43 2.11
N PRO A 48 10.09 -10.77 3.41
CA PRO A 48 10.98 -10.01 4.31
C PRO A 48 12.46 -10.08 3.93
N ASP A 49 12.87 -11.10 3.20
CA ASP A 49 14.24 -11.35 2.76
C ASP A 49 14.56 -10.80 1.35
N CYS A 50 13.64 -10.05 0.73
CA CYS A 50 13.90 -9.40 -0.55
C CYS A 50 14.75 -8.14 -0.37
N ILE A 51 15.97 -8.15 -0.94
CA ILE A 51 16.89 -7.00 -0.83
C ILE A 51 16.38 -5.74 -1.57
N TRP A 52 15.48 -5.88 -2.55
CA TRP A 52 14.82 -4.74 -3.20
C TRP A 52 13.72 -4.11 -2.33
N GLY A 53 13.33 -4.77 -1.22
CA GLY A 53 12.40 -4.23 -0.25
C GLY A 53 12.97 -2.97 0.44
N GLY A 54 12.13 -2.01 0.77
CA GLY A 54 12.52 -0.76 1.45
C GLY A 54 11.47 -0.25 2.44
N GLY A 55 10.42 -1.03 2.63
CA GLY A 55 9.34 -0.76 3.57
C GLY A 55 9.46 -1.55 4.87
N ARG A 56 8.69 -1.16 5.88
CA ARG A 56 8.52 -1.93 7.11
C ARG A 56 7.68 -3.17 6.80
N VAL A 57 8.14 -4.36 7.22
CA VAL A 57 7.49 -5.65 6.97
C VAL A 57 7.40 -6.44 8.27
N SER A 58 6.48 -7.40 8.35
CA SER A 58 6.52 -8.47 9.35
C SER A 58 7.43 -9.60 8.87
N LEU A 59 7.67 -10.59 9.74
CA LEU A 59 8.45 -11.78 9.40
C LEU A 59 7.60 -12.89 8.77
N GLU A 60 6.28 -12.72 8.73
CA GLU A 60 5.35 -13.65 8.10
C GLU A 60 5.53 -13.62 6.59
N ASP A 61 5.56 -14.79 5.97
CA ASP A 61 5.73 -14.98 4.53
C ASP A 61 4.85 -16.16 4.06
N HIS A 62 4.36 -16.10 2.85
CA HIS A 62 3.55 -17.15 2.23
C HIS A 62 4.03 -17.41 0.81
N ASP A 63 3.71 -18.60 0.26
CA ASP A 63 4.11 -18.97 -1.09
C ASP A 63 3.56 -18.00 -2.14
N ALA A 64 4.45 -17.49 -3.00
CA ALA A 64 4.09 -16.48 -3.99
C ALA A 64 3.09 -16.99 -5.04
N GLY A 65 3.14 -18.28 -5.39
CA GLY A 65 2.21 -18.89 -6.33
C GLY A 65 0.81 -19.00 -5.75
N GLU A 66 0.68 -19.40 -4.47
CA GLU A 66 -0.61 -19.47 -3.78
C GLU A 66 -1.23 -18.08 -3.61
N VAL A 67 -0.41 -17.09 -3.24
CA VAL A 67 -0.84 -15.68 -3.12
C VAL A 67 -1.38 -15.16 -4.44
N LEU A 68 -0.66 -15.38 -5.55
CA LEU A 68 -1.10 -14.95 -6.88
C LEU A 68 -2.36 -15.69 -7.33
N ALA A 69 -2.45 -17.00 -7.09
CA ALA A 69 -3.63 -17.79 -7.44
C ALA A 69 -4.88 -17.25 -6.73
N LEU A 70 -4.77 -16.95 -5.44
CA LEU A 70 -5.85 -16.32 -4.67
C LEU A 70 -6.28 -14.99 -5.30
N LEU A 71 -5.36 -14.08 -5.55
CA LEU A 71 -5.71 -12.76 -6.08
C LEU A 71 -6.27 -12.83 -7.51
N GLN A 72 -5.76 -13.74 -8.33
CA GLN A 72 -6.28 -13.98 -9.67
C GLN A 72 -7.72 -14.47 -9.66
N GLU A 73 -8.09 -15.38 -8.73
CA GLU A 73 -9.47 -15.83 -8.55
C GLU A 73 -10.44 -14.67 -8.30
N TYR A 74 -9.99 -13.63 -7.59
CA TYR A 74 -10.82 -12.47 -7.28
C TYR A 74 -10.62 -11.28 -8.23
N GLY A 75 -9.77 -11.40 -9.24
CA GLY A 75 -9.49 -10.34 -10.21
C GLY A 75 -8.77 -9.15 -9.58
N ILE A 76 -7.94 -9.37 -8.54
CA ILE A 76 -7.24 -8.32 -7.78
C ILE A 76 -5.78 -8.27 -8.18
N SER A 77 -5.28 -7.08 -8.48
CA SER A 77 -3.87 -6.84 -8.81
C SER A 77 -2.96 -7.05 -7.60
N ALA A 78 -1.87 -7.78 -7.78
CA ALA A 78 -0.79 -7.93 -6.81
C ALA A 78 0.32 -6.91 -7.07
N ARG A 79 0.89 -6.31 -6.00
CA ARG A 79 1.97 -5.32 -6.14
C ARG A 79 3.17 -5.66 -5.26
N LEU A 80 4.32 -5.92 -5.88
CA LEU A 80 5.59 -6.08 -5.17
C LEU A 80 6.06 -4.74 -4.60
N THR A 81 6.51 -4.72 -3.35
CA THR A 81 7.04 -3.51 -2.70
C THR A 81 8.57 -3.50 -2.75
N PHE A 82 9.13 -3.10 -3.87
CA PHE A 82 10.56 -3.03 -4.15
C PHE A 82 11.07 -1.60 -4.06
N SER A 83 10.91 -1.02 -2.88
CA SER A 83 11.13 0.40 -2.61
C SER A 83 12.46 0.72 -1.92
N ASN A 84 13.45 -0.16 -2.02
CA ASN A 84 14.80 0.10 -1.51
C ASN A 84 15.44 1.28 -2.26
N SER A 85 15.90 2.28 -1.50
CA SER A 85 16.48 3.52 -2.04
C SER A 85 18.01 3.46 -2.21
N LYS A 86 18.66 2.37 -1.77
CA LYS A 86 20.13 2.23 -1.72
C LYS A 86 20.67 1.15 -2.66
N LEU A 87 19.88 0.75 -3.65
CA LEU A 87 20.32 -0.25 -4.62
C LEU A 87 21.45 0.26 -5.51
N ILE A 88 22.40 -0.63 -5.80
CA ILE A 88 23.47 -0.47 -6.78
C ILE A 88 23.34 -1.57 -7.85
N GLU A 89 24.12 -1.50 -8.93
CA GLU A 89 23.99 -2.41 -10.07
C GLU A 89 24.11 -3.89 -9.69
N GLU A 90 25.02 -4.24 -8.77
CA GLU A 90 25.20 -5.61 -8.29
C GLU A 90 23.93 -6.20 -7.67
N HIS A 91 23.11 -5.36 -7.02
CA HIS A 91 21.87 -5.79 -6.41
C HIS A 91 20.77 -6.15 -7.41
N LEU A 92 20.87 -5.68 -8.68
CA LEU A 92 19.89 -6.00 -9.73
C LEU A 92 19.93 -7.47 -10.14
N SER A 93 21.03 -8.17 -9.86
CA SER A 93 21.16 -9.61 -10.15
C SER A 93 20.58 -10.52 -9.06
N ASP A 94 19.92 -9.97 -8.03
CA ASP A 94 19.32 -10.77 -6.97
C ASP A 94 18.30 -11.76 -7.53
N ARG A 95 18.56 -13.05 -7.26
CA ARG A 95 17.80 -14.13 -7.85
C ARG A 95 16.34 -14.14 -7.40
N LYS A 96 16.09 -14.03 -6.09
CA LYS A 96 14.74 -14.11 -5.52
C LYS A 96 13.86 -12.96 -6.03
N CYS A 97 14.39 -11.73 -6.03
CA CYS A 97 13.67 -10.58 -6.51
C CYS A 97 13.32 -10.69 -8.00
N ASN A 98 14.23 -11.22 -8.83
CA ASN A 98 13.98 -11.46 -10.25
C ASN A 98 12.98 -12.60 -10.49
N GLU A 99 13.04 -13.71 -9.74
CA GLU A 99 12.07 -14.80 -9.83
C GLU A 99 10.66 -14.32 -9.48
N LEU A 100 10.51 -13.47 -8.46
CA LEU A 100 9.24 -12.84 -8.14
C LEU A 100 8.73 -11.93 -9.26
N CYS A 101 9.59 -11.07 -9.82
CA CYS A 101 9.18 -10.24 -10.95
C CYS A 101 8.73 -11.07 -12.15
N ALA A 102 9.45 -12.13 -12.49
CA ALA A 102 9.09 -13.04 -13.58
C ALA A 102 7.71 -13.68 -13.34
N LEU A 103 7.50 -14.24 -12.14
CA LEU A 103 6.23 -14.87 -11.76
C LEU A 103 5.06 -13.87 -11.81
N PHE A 104 5.25 -12.64 -11.30
CA PHE A 104 4.19 -11.63 -11.30
C PHE A 104 3.93 -11.05 -12.70
N ALA A 105 4.91 -11.09 -13.59
CA ALA A 105 4.77 -10.65 -14.98
C ALA A 105 4.04 -11.65 -15.88
N GLU A 106 3.87 -12.91 -15.46
CA GLU A 106 3.13 -13.93 -16.21
C GLU A 106 1.63 -13.63 -16.25
N ASN A 107 1.08 -13.02 -15.20
CA ASN A 107 -0.33 -12.65 -15.12
C ASN A 107 -0.59 -11.30 -15.80
N THR A 108 -1.40 -11.30 -16.83
CA THR A 108 -1.76 -10.10 -17.59
C THR A 108 -3.16 -9.57 -17.27
N GLU A 109 -4.02 -10.36 -16.64
CA GLU A 109 -5.37 -9.97 -16.22
C GLU A 109 -5.71 -10.60 -14.85
N PRO A 110 -5.74 -9.78 -13.78
CA PRO A 110 -5.33 -8.37 -13.73
C PRO A 110 -3.82 -8.20 -13.87
N GLU A 111 -3.39 -7.08 -14.49
CA GLU A 111 -1.97 -6.71 -14.49
C GLU A 111 -1.46 -6.52 -13.07
N ASN A 112 -0.25 -7.03 -12.80
CA ASN A 112 0.44 -6.83 -11.53
C ASN A 112 1.41 -5.66 -11.61
N GLY A 113 1.87 -5.16 -10.45
CA GLY A 113 2.71 -3.99 -10.40
C GLY A 113 3.87 -4.06 -9.41
N VAL A 114 4.75 -3.06 -9.50
CA VAL A 114 5.87 -2.89 -8.57
C VAL A 114 5.90 -1.48 -8.02
N ILE A 115 5.91 -1.36 -6.69
CA ILE A 115 6.13 -0.09 -5.99
C ILE A 115 7.63 0.13 -5.90
N VAL A 116 8.14 1.16 -6.56
CA VAL A 116 9.57 1.40 -6.74
C VAL A 116 10.01 2.77 -6.22
N HIS A 117 11.22 2.84 -5.64
CA HIS A 117 11.87 4.08 -5.22
C HIS A 117 13.05 4.42 -6.12
N SER A 118 13.96 3.44 -6.30
CA SER A 118 15.23 3.61 -7.00
C SER A 118 15.01 3.82 -8.51
N GLU A 119 15.63 4.85 -9.07
CA GLU A 119 15.61 5.08 -10.51
C GLU A 119 16.35 3.98 -11.28
N LEU A 120 17.41 3.45 -10.68
CA LEU A 120 18.17 2.31 -11.22
C LEU A 120 17.25 1.09 -11.39
N LEU A 121 16.51 0.73 -10.32
CA LEU A 121 15.58 -0.40 -10.37
C LEU A 121 14.41 -0.12 -11.33
N LEU A 122 13.91 1.11 -11.40
CA LEU A 122 12.86 1.49 -12.32
C LEU A 122 13.25 1.20 -13.78
N GLN A 123 14.45 1.63 -14.20
CA GLN A 123 14.94 1.40 -15.57
C GLN A 123 15.16 -0.10 -15.84
N TYR A 124 15.66 -0.83 -14.83
CA TYR A 124 15.82 -2.28 -14.93
C TYR A 124 14.47 -2.99 -15.13
N LEU A 125 13.45 -2.67 -14.32
CA LEU A 125 12.12 -3.27 -14.43
C LEU A 125 11.46 -2.97 -15.78
N LYS A 126 11.57 -1.75 -16.29
CA LYS A 126 11.02 -1.36 -17.61
C LYS A 126 11.63 -2.17 -18.75
N SER A 127 12.91 -2.53 -18.65
CA SER A 127 13.61 -3.28 -19.70
C SER A 127 13.41 -4.79 -19.60
N HIS A 128 13.25 -5.35 -18.39
CA HIS A 128 13.20 -6.81 -18.18
C HIS A 128 11.78 -7.33 -17.93
N TYR A 129 10.91 -6.52 -17.34
CA TYR A 129 9.55 -6.91 -16.94
C TYR A 129 8.53 -5.84 -17.35
N PRO A 130 8.43 -5.50 -18.67
CA PRO A 130 7.56 -4.43 -19.17
C PRO A 130 6.06 -4.70 -18.96
N GLN A 131 5.67 -5.93 -18.60
CA GLN A 131 4.30 -6.31 -18.27
C GLN A 131 3.87 -5.79 -16.89
N LEU A 132 4.83 -5.48 -16.00
CA LEU A 132 4.54 -4.96 -14.68
C LEU A 132 4.37 -3.43 -14.73
N TYR A 133 3.22 -2.93 -14.27
CA TYR A 133 3.09 -1.49 -14.11
C TYR A 133 3.84 -0.99 -12.88
N LEU A 134 4.27 0.27 -12.90
CA LEU A 134 5.11 0.84 -11.86
C LEU A 134 4.37 1.89 -11.04
N ILE A 135 4.67 1.92 -9.73
CA ILE A 135 4.11 2.86 -8.77
C ILE A 135 5.25 3.61 -8.08
N SER A 136 5.18 4.94 -8.05
CA SER A 136 6.13 5.76 -7.31
C SER A 136 5.87 5.64 -5.81
N SER A 137 6.90 5.19 -5.06
CA SER A 137 6.78 4.84 -3.64
C SER A 137 6.63 6.06 -2.72
N THR A 138 5.83 5.91 -1.66
CA THR A 138 5.77 6.87 -0.54
C THR A 138 7.12 7.08 0.16
N THR A 139 8.06 6.11 0.04
CA THR A 139 9.41 6.23 0.62
C THR A 139 10.24 7.36 -0.02
N LYS A 140 9.84 7.87 -1.18
CA LYS A 140 10.42 9.09 -1.79
C LYS A 140 10.15 10.35 -0.97
N VAL A 141 9.14 10.30 -0.08
CA VAL A 141 8.78 11.41 0.83
C VAL A 141 8.54 12.71 0.06
N LEU A 142 7.65 12.67 -0.93
CA LEU A 142 7.28 13.82 -1.76
C LEU A 142 6.41 14.79 -0.96
N THR A 143 7.04 15.68 -0.20
CA THR A 143 6.38 16.69 0.65
C THR A 143 6.13 18.01 -0.06
N ASP A 144 6.84 18.27 -1.14
CA ASP A 144 6.65 19.44 -1.99
C ASP A 144 5.60 19.15 -3.07
N PHE A 145 4.65 20.07 -3.25
CA PHE A 145 3.55 19.87 -4.17
C PHE A 145 4.00 19.92 -5.65
N GLU A 146 4.96 20.76 -5.99
CA GLU A 146 5.48 20.81 -7.36
C GLU A 146 6.28 19.55 -7.70
N ALA A 147 6.98 18.98 -6.70
CA ALA A 147 7.63 17.69 -6.86
C ALA A 147 6.60 16.56 -7.08
N LEU A 148 5.49 16.55 -6.32
CA LEU A 148 4.39 15.61 -6.55
C LEU A 148 3.82 15.75 -7.96
N LYS A 149 3.49 16.98 -8.38
CA LYS A 149 2.94 17.26 -9.70
C LYS A 149 3.89 16.77 -10.81
N LYS A 150 5.17 17.08 -10.70
CA LYS A 150 6.19 16.60 -11.64
C LYS A 150 6.30 15.07 -11.67
N GLU A 151 6.15 14.40 -10.52
CA GLU A 151 6.18 12.94 -10.47
C GLU A 151 4.93 12.33 -11.12
N THR A 152 3.74 12.96 -10.98
CA THR A 152 2.51 12.51 -11.66
C THR A 152 2.54 12.75 -13.18
N ASP A 153 3.34 13.68 -13.68
CA ASP A 153 3.52 13.89 -15.12
C ASP A 153 4.39 12.81 -15.77
N ARG A 154 5.13 12.01 -15.01
CA ARG A 154 5.94 10.93 -15.56
C ARG A 154 5.06 9.83 -16.14
N GLU A 155 5.34 9.41 -17.36
CA GLU A 155 4.66 8.29 -18.02
C GLU A 155 5.07 6.93 -17.42
N ASP A 156 6.20 6.86 -16.70
CA ASP A 156 6.70 5.66 -16.06
C ASP A 156 5.72 5.09 -15.02
N PHE A 157 4.94 5.94 -14.38
CA PHE A 157 4.12 5.54 -13.25
C PHE A 157 2.63 5.51 -13.57
N ARG A 158 1.98 4.38 -13.23
CA ARG A 158 0.52 4.28 -13.20
C ARG A 158 -0.05 5.00 -11.97
N TYR A 159 0.64 4.89 -10.82
CA TYR A 159 0.26 5.57 -9.58
C TYR A 159 1.46 6.24 -8.91
N VAL A 160 1.19 7.29 -8.16
CA VAL A 160 2.17 8.06 -7.39
C VAL A 160 1.64 8.23 -5.98
N VAL A 161 2.41 7.78 -4.97
CA VAL A 161 2.03 7.92 -3.57
C VAL A 161 2.69 9.16 -2.97
N PRO A 162 1.95 10.27 -2.75
CA PRO A 162 2.48 11.45 -2.09
C PRO A 162 2.83 11.17 -0.63
N ASP A 163 3.59 12.07 -0.02
CA ASP A 163 3.71 12.06 1.43
C ASP A 163 2.37 12.47 2.07
N PHE A 164 1.96 11.79 3.14
CA PHE A 164 0.69 12.00 3.83
C PHE A 164 0.45 13.44 4.32
N ARG A 165 1.51 14.24 4.45
CA ARG A 165 1.41 15.66 4.80
C ARG A 165 0.77 16.52 3.72
N LEU A 166 0.72 16.03 2.47
CA LEU A 166 0.00 16.69 1.37
C LEU A 166 -1.48 16.30 1.32
N ASN A 167 -1.93 15.30 2.08
CA ASN A 167 -3.29 14.78 2.00
C ASN A 167 -4.36 15.88 2.10
N LYS A 168 -4.21 16.84 2.99
CA LYS A 168 -5.20 17.92 3.22
C LYS A 168 -4.89 19.24 2.47
N ALA A 169 -3.97 19.22 1.52
CA ALA A 169 -3.65 20.39 0.70
C ALA A 169 -4.70 20.61 -0.42
N TYR A 170 -5.98 20.66 -0.06
CA TYR A 170 -7.12 20.62 -0.99
C TYR A 170 -7.06 21.67 -2.12
N GLU A 171 -6.68 22.90 -1.81
CA GLU A 171 -6.56 23.97 -2.80
C GLU A 171 -5.53 23.59 -3.88
N LYS A 172 -4.37 23.08 -3.47
CA LYS A 172 -3.32 22.63 -4.39
C LYS A 172 -3.75 21.37 -5.15
N LEU A 173 -4.29 20.36 -4.44
CA LEU A 173 -4.76 19.11 -5.04
C LEU A 173 -5.82 19.35 -6.12
N ASN A 174 -6.67 20.36 -5.95
CA ASN A 174 -7.70 20.72 -6.92
C ASN A 174 -7.13 21.31 -8.22
N THR A 175 -5.87 21.76 -8.22
CA THR A 175 -5.20 22.28 -9.44
C THR A 175 -4.63 21.18 -10.34
N LEU A 176 -4.61 19.93 -9.87
CA LEU A 176 -4.18 18.79 -10.68
C LEU A 176 -5.17 18.53 -11.82
N THR A 177 -4.65 18.13 -12.98
CA THR A 177 -5.47 17.66 -14.11
C THR A 177 -6.14 16.34 -13.77
N GLU A 178 -7.20 15.95 -14.50
CA GLU A 178 -7.87 14.66 -14.29
C GLU A 178 -6.88 13.49 -14.40
N SER A 179 -5.99 13.49 -15.39
CA SER A 179 -4.99 12.45 -15.58
C SER A 179 -3.95 12.40 -14.44
N GLN A 180 -3.62 13.53 -13.81
CA GLN A 180 -2.78 13.57 -12.62
C GLN A 180 -3.52 13.03 -11.39
N LYS A 181 -4.81 13.40 -11.22
CA LYS A 181 -5.66 12.91 -10.12
C LYS A 181 -5.84 11.41 -10.16
N ASP A 182 -6.03 10.83 -11.36
CA ASP A 182 -6.15 9.37 -11.56
C ASP A 182 -4.91 8.61 -11.08
N LYS A 183 -3.74 9.25 -11.14
CA LYS A 183 -2.48 8.66 -10.66
C LYS A 183 -2.23 8.80 -9.17
N VAL A 184 -2.86 9.76 -8.48
CA VAL A 184 -2.58 9.99 -7.05
C VAL A 184 -3.19 8.89 -6.19
N GLU A 185 -2.34 8.19 -5.41
CA GLU A 185 -2.71 7.15 -4.45
C GLU A 185 -2.41 7.64 -3.03
N PHE A 186 -3.42 8.08 -2.29
CA PHE A 186 -3.27 8.68 -0.97
C PHE A 186 -3.00 7.64 0.13
N LEU A 187 -1.96 7.84 0.93
CA LEU A 187 -1.72 7.09 2.16
C LEU A 187 -2.65 7.60 3.27
N CYS A 188 -3.69 6.81 3.63
CA CYS A 188 -4.82 7.30 4.42
C CYS A 188 -4.59 7.31 5.93
N ASN A 189 -3.89 6.30 6.48
CA ASN A 189 -3.84 5.98 7.91
C ASN A 189 -2.44 6.03 8.52
N GLU A 190 -1.55 6.87 8.00
CA GLU A 190 -0.20 7.05 8.54
C GLU A 190 -0.25 7.61 9.97
N CYS A 191 0.51 7.00 10.89
CA CYS A 191 0.61 7.48 12.27
C CYS A 191 1.95 8.14 12.62
N CYS A 192 2.89 8.25 11.68
CA CYS A 192 4.11 9.02 11.88
C CYS A 192 3.81 10.46 12.30
N TYR A 193 4.65 11.01 13.15
CA TYR A 193 4.53 12.41 13.58
C TYR A 193 4.47 13.34 12.36
N PHE A 194 3.44 14.18 12.29
CA PHE A 194 3.19 15.04 11.13
C PHE A 194 4.34 16.03 10.87
N GLY A 195 5.00 16.50 11.92
CA GLY A 195 6.16 17.39 11.84
C GLY A 195 7.52 16.69 11.67
N CYS A 196 7.55 15.37 11.43
CA CYS A 196 8.78 14.60 11.31
C CYS A 196 9.63 15.09 10.12
N LYS A 197 10.91 15.45 10.40
CA LYS A 197 11.88 15.86 9.37
C LYS A 197 12.73 14.69 8.88
N ASP A 198 12.79 13.60 9.64
CA ASP A 198 13.73 12.48 9.44
C ASP A 198 13.08 11.29 8.73
N ARG A 199 11.84 11.46 8.20
CA ARG A 199 11.10 10.38 7.54
C ARG A 199 11.87 9.76 6.37
N LYS A 200 12.57 10.58 5.59
CA LYS A 200 13.38 10.10 4.48
C LYS A 200 14.56 9.26 4.98
N GLU A 201 15.26 9.75 5.99
CA GLU A 201 16.37 9.04 6.64
C GLU A 201 15.90 7.72 7.28
N CYS A 202 14.71 7.73 7.90
CA CYS A 202 14.07 6.51 8.42
C CYS A 202 13.93 5.43 7.32
N TYR A 203 13.42 5.79 6.14
CA TYR A 203 13.29 4.84 5.02
C TYR A 203 14.66 4.43 4.44
N GLU A 204 15.63 5.33 4.43
CA GLU A 204 17.01 4.99 4.04
C GLU A 204 17.63 3.98 5.00
N ALA A 205 17.40 4.14 6.31
CA ALA A 205 17.86 3.17 7.31
C ALA A 205 17.19 1.79 7.12
N VAL A 206 15.89 1.75 6.82
CA VAL A 206 15.20 0.49 6.47
C VAL A 206 15.81 -0.13 5.22
N SER A 207 16.08 0.65 4.18
CA SER A 207 16.71 0.18 2.94
C SER A 207 18.08 -0.45 3.20
N ARG A 208 18.91 0.18 4.04
CA ARG A 208 20.22 -0.35 4.44
C ARG A 208 20.12 -1.65 5.22
N ARG A 209 19.18 -1.75 6.16
CA ARG A 209 18.94 -3.01 6.91
C ARG A 209 18.58 -4.17 5.97
N ASN A 210 17.77 -3.91 4.95
CA ASN A 210 17.43 -4.93 3.95
C ASN A 210 18.64 -5.36 3.07
N LEU A 211 19.71 -4.57 3.07
CA LEU A 211 20.98 -4.91 2.43
C LEU A 211 21.97 -5.54 3.42
N GLY A 212 21.55 -5.85 4.65
CA GLY A 212 22.39 -6.45 5.68
C GLY A 212 23.29 -5.47 6.43
N GLU A 213 23.08 -4.15 6.28
CA GLU A 213 23.80 -3.14 7.04
C GLU A 213 23.13 -2.88 8.41
N GLU A 214 23.89 -2.38 9.36
CA GLU A 214 23.43 -1.94 10.69
C GLU A 214 23.50 -0.41 10.80
N PRO A 215 22.56 0.35 10.21
CA PRO A 215 22.57 1.80 10.30
C PRO A 215 22.26 2.27 11.73
N ASP A 216 23.03 3.22 12.21
CA ASP A 216 22.78 3.90 13.48
C ASP A 216 21.64 4.93 13.32
N PHE A 217 20.40 4.40 13.31
CA PHE A 217 19.19 5.21 13.21
C PHE A 217 18.12 4.71 14.16
N SER A 218 17.64 5.57 15.03
CA SER A 218 16.45 5.37 15.85
C SER A 218 15.48 6.53 15.66
N CYS A 219 14.18 6.24 15.70
CA CYS A 219 13.16 7.28 15.58
C CYS A 219 13.09 8.09 16.86
N THR A 220 13.34 9.40 16.77
CA THR A 220 13.27 10.36 17.88
C THR A 220 11.99 11.21 17.87
N SER A 221 11.05 10.90 16.97
CA SER A 221 9.79 11.64 16.88
C SER A 221 8.92 11.46 18.13
N PRO A 222 8.17 12.49 18.55
CA PRO A 222 7.26 12.39 19.69
C PRO A 222 6.30 11.21 19.56
N GLY A 223 6.21 10.35 20.60
CA GLY A 223 5.36 9.19 20.67
C GLY A 223 5.81 8.01 19.78
N ALA A 224 7.08 7.97 19.37
CA ALA A 224 7.62 6.84 18.59
C ALA A 224 7.60 5.54 19.39
N GLU A 225 7.82 5.62 20.71
CA GLU A 225 7.81 4.51 21.66
C GLU A 225 6.42 3.86 21.83
N GLU A 226 5.34 4.58 21.52
CA GLU A 226 3.97 4.04 21.61
C GLU A 226 3.63 3.05 20.48
N GLY A 227 4.48 2.99 19.45
CA GLY A 227 4.20 2.22 18.25
C GLY A 227 3.01 2.75 17.45
N TYR A 228 2.52 1.91 16.51
CA TYR A 228 1.33 2.22 15.75
C TYR A 228 0.07 1.96 16.57
N ARG A 229 -0.86 2.92 16.53
CA ARG A 229 -2.23 2.76 17.03
C ARG A 229 -3.20 3.40 16.05
N PHE A 230 -4.30 2.74 15.71
CA PHE A 230 -5.28 3.30 14.78
C PHE A 230 -5.92 4.59 15.34
N SER A 231 -6.20 4.63 16.64
CA SER A 231 -6.70 5.84 17.31
C SER A 231 -5.71 7.02 17.27
N LYS A 232 -4.41 6.74 17.17
CA LYS A 232 -3.36 7.75 16.97
C LYS A 232 -3.34 8.22 15.52
N ALA A 233 -3.40 7.30 14.56
CA ALA A 233 -3.50 7.62 13.14
C ALA A 233 -4.73 8.51 12.85
N MET A 234 -5.89 8.21 13.44
CA MET A 234 -7.12 9.02 13.29
C MET A 234 -6.99 10.47 13.79
N LYS A 235 -6.03 10.75 14.68
CA LYS A 235 -5.73 12.10 15.19
C LYS A 235 -4.66 12.81 14.37
N ASN A 236 -4.02 12.12 13.42
CA ASN A 236 -3.00 12.71 12.56
C ASN A 236 -3.63 13.75 11.64
N PRO A 237 -3.04 14.95 11.49
CA PRO A 237 -3.57 15.96 10.56
C PRO A 237 -3.69 15.48 9.11
N GLY A 238 -2.86 14.51 8.69
CA GLY A 238 -2.90 13.91 7.36
C GLY A 238 -3.88 12.74 7.21
N PHE A 239 -4.58 12.33 8.27
CA PHE A 239 -5.53 11.21 8.22
C PHE A 239 -6.68 11.47 7.24
N ILE A 240 -6.99 10.49 6.40
CA ILE A 240 -8.13 10.53 5.49
C ILE A 240 -9.20 9.55 6.01
N SER A 241 -10.33 10.08 6.43
CA SER A 241 -11.47 9.28 6.88
C SER A 241 -12.34 8.80 5.72
N VAL A 242 -13.19 7.80 5.96
CA VAL A 242 -14.23 7.37 4.99
C VAL A 242 -15.12 8.55 4.59
N GLY A 243 -15.48 9.41 5.56
CA GLY A 243 -16.27 10.61 5.30
C GLY A 243 -15.55 11.61 4.38
N ASP A 244 -14.22 11.79 4.55
CA ASP A 244 -13.42 12.61 3.64
C ASP A 244 -13.40 12.02 2.23
N ILE A 245 -13.18 10.70 2.12
CA ILE A 245 -13.19 10.01 0.82
C ILE A 245 -14.49 10.28 0.07
N GLN A 246 -15.61 10.02 0.71
CA GLN A 246 -16.93 10.13 0.09
C GLN A 246 -17.35 11.57 -0.23
N LYS A 247 -17.00 12.52 0.64
CA LYS A 247 -17.52 13.90 0.57
C LYS A 247 -16.57 14.90 -0.06
N ILE A 248 -15.25 14.58 -0.11
CA ILE A 248 -14.21 15.51 -0.58
C ILE A 248 -13.45 14.88 -1.76
N TYR A 249 -12.76 13.76 -1.55
CA TYR A 249 -11.81 13.26 -2.54
C TYR A 249 -12.48 12.69 -3.79
N LEU A 250 -13.52 11.85 -3.64
CA LEU A 250 -14.28 11.34 -4.79
C LEU A 250 -14.91 12.48 -5.60
N PRO A 251 -15.60 13.49 -4.99
CA PRO A 251 -16.08 14.65 -5.74
C PRO A 251 -14.98 15.50 -6.41
N MET A 252 -13.76 15.50 -5.86
CA MET A 252 -12.61 16.16 -6.47
C MET A 252 -12.01 15.37 -7.65
N GLY A 253 -12.41 14.12 -7.89
CA GLY A 253 -11.91 13.28 -8.96
C GLY A 253 -10.81 12.28 -8.54
N PHE A 254 -10.53 12.10 -7.25
CA PHE A 254 -9.56 11.12 -6.77
C PHE A 254 -10.24 9.79 -6.44
N SER A 255 -9.60 8.67 -6.78
CA SER A 255 -10.19 7.33 -6.59
C SER A 255 -9.28 6.30 -5.92
N ASN A 256 -7.99 6.60 -5.67
CA ASN A 256 -7.04 5.61 -5.17
C ASN A 256 -6.57 5.92 -3.75
N TYR A 257 -6.74 4.93 -2.83
CA TYR A 257 -6.51 5.08 -1.40
C TYR A 257 -5.69 3.92 -0.87
N LYS A 258 -4.49 4.22 -0.37
CA LYS A 258 -3.57 3.25 0.21
C LYS A 258 -3.76 3.13 1.70
N ILE A 259 -3.89 1.90 2.17
CA ILE A 259 -3.95 1.57 3.60
C ILE A 259 -2.57 1.06 4.03
N GLU A 260 -1.96 1.68 5.01
CA GLU A 260 -0.72 1.20 5.63
C GLU A 260 -1.04 0.03 6.58
N GLY A 261 -0.09 -0.93 6.74
CA GLY A 261 -0.32 -1.99 7.71
C GLY A 261 0.60 -3.21 7.67
N ARG A 262 1.53 -3.31 6.71
CA ARG A 262 2.37 -4.51 6.51
C ARG A 262 3.09 -5.02 7.77
N GLY A 263 3.55 -4.15 8.65
CA GLY A 263 4.23 -4.51 9.90
C GLY A 263 3.34 -4.50 11.14
N LEU A 264 2.00 -4.50 10.98
CA LEU A 264 1.08 -4.23 12.09
C LEU A 264 0.29 -5.47 12.56
N GLY A 265 0.35 -6.58 11.82
CA GLY A 265 -0.40 -7.79 12.08
C GLY A 265 -1.82 -7.79 11.50
N SER A 266 -2.33 -8.99 11.21
CA SER A 266 -3.62 -9.21 10.55
C SER A 266 -4.81 -8.65 11.33
N ALA A 267 -4.79 -8.73 12.65
CA ALA A 267 -5.87 -8.22 13.50
C ALA A 267 -6.07 -6.70 13.33
N LEU A 268 -4.98 -5.92 13.25
CA LEU A 268 -5.08 -4.48 13.06
C LEU A 268 -5.47 -4.12 11.62
N VAL A 269 -5.00 -4.89 10.65
CA VAL A 269 -5.42 -4.74 9.25
C VAL A 269 -6.90 -5.03 9.09
N LEU A 270 -7.44 -6.06 9.77
CA LEU A 270 -8.89 -6.29 9.81
C LEU A 270 -9.66 -5.05 10.30
N GLU A 271 -9.19 -4.39 11.37
CA GLU A 271 -9.86 -3.16 11.85
C GLU A 271 -9.84 -2.03 10.78
N PHE A 272 -8.82 -1.97 9.91
CA PHE A 272 -8.83 -1.04 8.78
C PHE A 272 -9.85 -1.44 7.72
N LEU A 273 -9.96 -2.73 7.39
CA LEU A 273 -10.96 -3.23 6.44
C LEU A 273 -12.38 -2.93 6.94
N LEU A 274 -12.62 -3.15 8.25
CA LEU A 274 -13.89 -2.80 8.88
C LEU A 274 -14.17 -1.30 8.81
N TYR A 275 -13.18 -0.46 9.11
CA TYR A 275 -13.36 0.99 9.11
C TYR A 275 -13.57 1.58 7.71
N TYR A 276 -12.73 1.18 6.72
CA TYR A 276 -12.73 1.80 5.40
C TYR A 276 -13.74 1.19 4.44
N MET A 277 -14.05 -0.09 4.57
CA MET A 277 -14.82 -0.80 3.56
C MET A 277 -16.19 -1.27 4.05
N THR A 278 -16.34 -1.59 5.35
CA THR A 278 -17.55 -2.19 5.91
C THR A 278 -18.50 -1.14 6.45
N LYS A 279 -19.80 -1.25 6.12
CA LYS A 279 -20.84 -0.39 6.68
C LYS A 279 -20.92 -0.59 8.20
N PRO A 280 -21.13 0.47 8.99
CA PRO A 280 -21.10 0.40 10.45
C PRO A 280 -21.99 -0.68 11.08
N GLU A 281 -23.17 -0.89 10.50
CA GLU A 281 -24.16 -1.88 10.96
C GLU A 281 -23.70 -3.33 10.78
N TYR A 282 -22.76 -3.60 9.87
CA TYR A 282 -22.24 -4.94 9.59
C TYR A 282 -20.84 -5.19 10.15
N GLN A 283 -20.17 -4.21 10.76
CA GLN A 283 -18.79 -4.37 11.25
C GLN A 283 -18.64 -5.48 12.28
N LEU A 284 -19.64 -5.66 13.15
CA LEU A 284 -19.62 -6.76 14.12
C LEU A 284 -19.72 -8.11 13.42
N GLN A 285 -20.68 -8.25 12.51
CA GLN A 285 -20.91 -9.49 11.77
C GLN A 285 -19.67 -9.88 10.93
N VAL A 286 -19.11 -8.96 10.16
CA VAL A 286 -17.90 -9.22 9.36
C VAL A 286 -16.73 -9.62 10.25
N ARG A 287 -16.57 -8.97 11.42
CA ARG A 287 -15.53 -9.33 12.38
C ARG A 287 -15.74 -10.74 12.93
N GLU A 288 -16.96 -11.09 13.32
CA GLU A 288 -17.29 -12.42 13.85
C GLU A 288 -17.05 -13.51 12.82
N GLU A 289 -17.48 -13.34 11.58
CA GLU A 289 -17.24 -14.31 10.51
C GLU A 289 -15.75 -14.56 10.28
N ILE A 290 -14.94 -13.48 10.21
CA ILE A 290 -13.49 -13.61 10.05
C ILE A 290 -12.82 -14.27 11.26
N TYR A 291 -13.19 -13.90 12.47
CA TYR A 291 -12.60 -14.49 13.68
C TYR A 291 -13.02 -15.95 13.90
N LEU A 292 -14.26 -16.30 13.62
CA LEU A 292 -14.74 -17.67 13.76
C LEU A 292 -14.01 -18.60 12.79
N ASP A 293 -13.86 -18.18 11.55
CA ASP A 293 -13.20 -18.98 10.52
C ASP A 293 -11.67 -19.12 10.75
N ASN A 294 -11.03 -18.08 11.31
CA ASN A 294 -9.58 -18.11 11.58
C ASN A 294 -9.21 -18.69 12.95
N MET A 295 -10.05 -18.52 13.97
CA MET A 295 -9.68 -18.87 15.35
C MET A 295 -10.19 -20.23 15.78
N LEU A 296 -11.18 -20.79 15.09
CA LEU A 296 -11.60 -22.18 15.34
C LEU A 296 -10.53 -23.20 14.94
N ASP A 297 -9.65 -22.84 14.03
CA ASP A 297 -8.49 -23.67 13.66
C ASP A 297 -7.30 -23.54 14.66
N LEU A 298 -7.38 -22.65 15.64
CA LEU A 298 -6.35 -22.43 16.66
C LEU A 298 -6.63 -23.17 17.99
N PHE A 299 -7.77 -23.85 18.11
CA PHE A 299 -8.19 -24.66 19.24
C PHE A 299 -8.59 -26.07 18.80
#